data_89b3d586cd629b2173030e96f028db55
#
_entry.id   89b3d586cd629b2173030e96f028db55
#
_cell.length_a   1.000
_cell.length_b   1.000
_cell.length_c   1.000
_cell.angle_alpha   90.00
_cell.angle_beta   90.00
_cell.angle_gamma   90.00
#
_symmetry.space_group_name_H-M   'P 1'
#
loop_
_entity.id
_entity.type
_entity.pdbx_description
1 polymer ?
#
loop_
_entity_poly.entity_id
_entity_poly.type
_entity_poly.pdbx_seq_one_letter_code
_entity_poly.pdbx_strand_id
1 'polypeptide(L)'
;MVSLLVTPFLQTALISFVYAFVFISLLGCESFWKDSYLFQTVAFSLILTVLANLYADIERLLGRHVLKGLLFGTYSRPKNENRFVMFLDLAGSTAAAERLGPLKFHAFLNDFFCDIARPIINHGGEIYKYVGDEVIITWQEKYAGSAHDPLTVFFDIDDVVRKRHNYYTARYGLIPKFRAGLHFGTIVAGEMGLTRQEIAYSGDVMNTAARIQSECRLRNEIFLVSDDALSRLKERADFPSSVIIVSHGTVSLRGKSSELAISSVRL
;
A
#
# COMPACT_ATOMS: atom_id res chain seq x y z
N MET A 1 4.44 -14.62 -15.76
CA MET A 1 3.36 -14.76 -14.77
C MET A 1 3.30 -16.16 -14.14
N VAL A 2 3.43 -17.24 -14.90
CA VAL A 2 3.42 -18.61 -14.34
C VAL A 2 4.66 -18.91 -13.47
N SER A 3 5.84 -18.37 -13.78
CA SER A 3 7.08 -18.62 -13.02
C SER A 3 7.08 -18.01 -11.61
N LEU A 4 6.32 -16.92 -11.35
CA LEU A 4 6.25 -16.27 -10.04
C LEU A 4 5.37 -17.04 -9.03
N LEU A 5 4.44 -17.86 -9.50
CA LEU A 5 3.56 -18.70 -8.68
C LEU A 5 4.17 -20.07 -8.38
N VAL A 6 4.99 -20.59 -9.30
CA VAL A 6 5.59 -21.93 -9.18
C VAL A 6 6.76 -21.94 -8.18
N THR A 7 7.51 -20.85 -8.05
CA THR A 7 8.69 -20.78 -7.16
C THR A 7 8.35 -20.88 -5.67
N PRO A 8 7.38 -20.13 -5.12
CA PRO A 8 7.02 -20.27 -3.69
C PRO A 8 6.36 -21.61 -3.40
N PHE A 9 5.57 -22.15 -4.33
CA PHE A 9 4.97 -23.48 -4.18
C PHE A 9 6.02 -24.58 -4.12
N LEU A 10 6.98 -24.57 -5.02
CA LEU A 10 8.10 -25.51 -5.02
C LEU A 10 8.98 -25.37 -3.78
N GLN A 11 9.25 -24.16 -3.33
CA GLN A 11 10.03 -23.92 -2.12
C GLN A 11 9.30 -24.42 -0.86
N THR A 12 8.02 -24.13 -0.68
CA THR A 12 7.27 -24.62 0.48
C THR A 12 7.05 -26.12 0.43
N ALA A 13 6.81 -26.71 -0.73
CA ALA A 13 6.74 -28.15 -0.89
C ALA A 13 8.06 -28.85 -0.57
N LEU A 14 9.18 -28.28 -1.05
CA LEU A 14 10.52 -28.79 -0.76
C LEU A 14 10.87 -28.69 0.73
N ILE A 15 10.56 -27.55 1.37
CA ILE A 15 10.76 -27.36 2.81
C ILE A 15 9.93 -28.35 3.61
N SER A 16 8.64 -28.53 3.28
CA SER A 16 7.76 -29.49 3.94
C SER A 16 8.26 -30.92 3.77
N PHE A 17 8.75 -31.26 2.59
CA PHE A 17 9.33 -32.58 2.32
C PHE A 17 10.62 -32.80 3.11
N VAL A 18 11.52 -31.80 3.17
CA VAL A 18 12.77 -31.87 3.95
C VAL A 18 12.45 -31.99 5.45
N TYR A 19 11.48 -31.23 5.98
CA TYR A 19 11.05 -31.36 7.40
C TYR A 19 10.49 -32.74 7.69
N ALA A 20 9.63 -33.26 6.83
CA ALA A 20 9.08 -34.61 6.99
C ALA A 20 10.22 -35.66 6.95
N PHE A 21 11.14 -35.56 6.00
CA PHE A 21 12.27 -36.47 5.85
C PHE A 21 13.24 -36.43 7.05
N VAL A 22 13.60 -35.23 7.53
CA VAL A 22 14.44 -35.02 8.71
C VAL A 22 13.77 -35.56 9.97
N PHE A 23 12.49 -35.29 10.18
CA PHE A 23 11.73 -35.76 11.32
C PHE A 23 11.64 -37.29 11.36
N ILE A 24 11.46 -37.92 10.21
CA ILE A 24 11.44 -39.39 10.04
C ILE A 24 12.80 -39.98 10.34
N SER A 25 13.89 -39.37 9.82
CA SER A 25 15.26 -39.82 10.03
C SER A 25 15.70 -39.71 11.49
N LEU A 26 15.21 -38.68 12.22
CA LEU A 26 15.53 -38.48 13.65
C LEU A 26 14.82 -39.48 14.56
N LEU A 27 13.64 -39.97 14.18
CA LEU A 27 12.90 -40.95 14.96
C LEU A 27 13.36 -42.40 14.81
N GLY A 28 14.29 -42.68 13.89
CA GLY A 28 14.94 -44.01 13.76
C GLY A 28 13.98 -45.19 13.47
N CYS A 29 12.83 -44.92 12.90
CA CYS A 29 11.77 -45.91 12.72
C CYS A 29 11.91 -46.66 11.38
N GLU A 30 12.56 -47.81 11.37
CA GLU A 30 12.68 -48.67 10.17
C GLU A 30 11.30 -49.20 9.67
N SER A 31 10.30 -49.28 10.53
CA SER A 31 8.92 -49.68 10.18
C SER A 31 8.11 -48.60 9.45
N PHE A 32 8.61 -47.36 9.41
CA PHE A 32 7.90 -46.21 8.85
C PHE A 32 7.58 -46.37 7.34
N TRP A 33 8.44 -47.06 6.59
CA TRP A 33 8.23 -47.29 5.16
C TRP A 33 7.15 -48.33 4.84
N LYS A 34 6.72 -49.11 5.84
CA LYS A 34 5.68 -50.14 5.70
C LYS A 34 4.32 -49.72 6.16
N ASP A 35 4.20 -48.61 6.93
CA ASP A 35 3.00 -48.23 7.55
C ASP A 35 2.27 -47.05 6.87
N SER A 36 0.95 -47.02 7.01
CA SER A 36 0.02 -45.96 6.56
C SER A 36 0.42 -44.52 6.99
N TYR A 37 1.31 -44.38 7.97
CA TYR A 37 1.76 -43.12 8.54
C TYR A 37 2.54 -42.24 7.54
N LEU A 38 3.35 -42.83 6.65
CA LEU A 38 4.06 -42.07 5.61
C LEU A 38 3.09 -41.36 4.70
N PHE A 39 2.10 -42.09 4.22
CA PHE A 39 1.08 -41.54 3.33
C PHE A 39 0.27 -40.45 4.02
N GLN A 40 -0.10 -40.63 5.30
CA GLN A 40 -0.82 -39.65 6.09
C GLN A 40 0.00 -38.39 6.31
N THR A 41 1.30 -38.52 6.63
CA THR A 41 2.20 -37.36 6.84
C THR A 41 2.41 -36.59 5.55
N VAL A 42 2.63 -37.26 4.43
CA VAL A 42 2.78 -36.62 3.11
C VAL A 42 1.49 -35.91 2.70
N ALA A 43 0.34 -36.58 2.87
CA ALA A 43 -0.97 -36.01 2.56
C ALA A 43 -1.27 -34.76 3.42
N PHE A 44 -1.00 -34.84 4.73
CA PHE A 44 -1.16 -33.69 5.64
C PHE A 44 -0.23 -32.52 5.26
N SER A 45 1.03 -32.80 4.98
CA SER A 45 2.00 -31.79 4.55
C SER A 45 1.58 -31.10 3.24
N LEU A 46 1.06 -31.87 2.28
CA LEU A 46 0.51 -31.35 1.03
C LEU A 46 -0.69 -30.42 1.26
N ILE A 47 -1.64 -30.88 2.09
CA ILE A 47 -2.81 -30.08 2.43
C ILE A 47 -2.39 -28.76 3.10
N LEU A 48 -1.49 -28.84 4.08
CA LEU A 48 -0.99 -27.65 4.78
C LEU A 48 -0.29 -26.67 3.82
N THR A 49 0.50 -27.20 2.89
CA THR A 49 1.18 -26.41 1.87
C THR A 49 0.18 -25.70 0.94
N VAL A 50 -0.87 -26.40 0.50
CA VAL A 50 -1.93 -25.82 -0.33
C VAL A 50 -2.65 -24.72 0.43
N LEU A 51 -3.04 -24.95 1.69
CA LEU A 51 -3.71 -23.95 2.52
C LEU A 51 -2.83 -22.73 2.77
N ALA A 52 -1.53 -22.91 3.03
CA ALA A 52 -0.60 -21.80 3.25
C ALA A 52 -0.43 -20.96 1.97
N ASN A 53 -0.33 -21.57 0.79
CA ASN A 53 -0.26 -20.84 -0.47
C ASN A 53 -1.57 -20.13 -0.79
N LEU A 54 -2.72 -20.79 -0.57
CA LEU A 54 -4.03 -20.16 -0.75
C LEU A 54 -4.18 -18.94 0.17
N TYR A 55 -3.80 -19.06 1.44
CA TYR A 55 -3.78 -17.92 2.37
C TYR A 55 -2.89 -16.77 1.85
N ALA A 56 -1.67 -17.08 1.41
CA ALA A 56 -0.75 -16.07 0.87
C ALA A 56 -1.28 -15.38 -0.40
N ASP A 57 -1.95 -16.13 -1.27
CA ASP A 57 -2.56 -15.56 -2.47
C ASP A 57 -3.78 -14.70 -2.14
N ILE A 58 -4.62 -15.11 -1.19
CA ILE A 58 -5.75 -14.31 -0.69
C ILE A 58 -5.21 -13.03 -0.01
N GLU A 59 -4.17 -13.14 0.84
CA GLU A 59 -3.53 -11.98 1.47
C GLU A 59 -2.98 -10.99 0.43
N ARG A 60 -2.40 -11.51 -0.66
CA ARG A 60 -1.88 -10.68 -1.76
C ARG A 60 -3.00 -9.98 -2.55
N LEU A 61 -4.14 -10.65 -2.76
CA LEU A 61 -5.27 -10.11 -3.51
C LEU A 61 -6.07 -9.08 -2.71
N LEU A 62 -6.32 -9.35 -1.45
CA LEU A 62 -7.14 -8.50 -0.58
C LEU A 62 -6.33 -7.45 0.18
N GLY A 63 -5.05 -7.71 0.41
CA GLY A 63 -4.22 -6.95 1.35
C GLY A 63 -4.36 -7.45 2.80
N ARG A 64 -3.26 -7.39 3.54
CA ARG A 64 -3.15 -7.95 4.90
C ARG A 64 -4.20 -7.41 5.88
N HIS A 65 -4.46 -6.10 5.84
CA HIS A 65 -5.40 -5.44 6.75
C HIS A 65 -6.85 -5.81 6.44
N VAL A 66 -7.19 -5.87 5.15
CA VAL A 66 -8.54 -6.28 4.71
C VAL A 66 -8.82 -7.71 5.10
N LEU A 67 -7.86 -8.62 4.83
CA LEU A 67 -8.01 -10.04 5.19
C LEU A 67 -8.17 -10.23 6.70
N LYS A 68 -7.34 -9.58 7.52
CA LYS A 68 -7.50 -9.61 8.98
C LYS A 68 -8.84 -9.01 9.43
N GLY A 69 -9.23 -7.88 8.84
CA GLY A 69 -10.51 -7.22 9.12
C GLY A 69 -11.70 -8.14 8.90
N LEU A 70 -11.72 -8.85 7.77
CA LEU A 70 -12.77 -9.80 7.42
C LEU A 70 -12.75 -11.06 8.33
N LEU A 71 -11.58 -11.66 8.56
CA LEU A 71 -11.45 -12.86 9.38
C LEU A 71 -11.88 -12.64 10.85
N PHE A 72 -11.56 -11.46 11.41
CA PHE A 72 -11.87 -11.13 12.81
C PHE A 72 -13.11 -10.26 12.96
N GLY A 73 -13.84 -9.96 11.89
CA GLY A 73 -15.04 -9.11 11.89
C GLY A 73 -14.79 -7.70 12.43
N THR A 74 -13.56 -7.18 12.28
CA THR A 74 -13.13 -5.93 12.89
C THR A 74 -13.95 -4.74 12.39
N TYR A 75 -14.45 -4.79 11.16
CA TYR A 75 -15.19 -3.74 10.47
C TYR A 75 -16.64 -4.10 10.18
N SER A 76 -17.15 -5.21 10.76
CA SER A 76 -18.56 -5.61 10.65
C SER A 76 -19.53 -4.55 11.21
N ARG A 77 -19.04 -3.75 12.16
CA ARG A 77 -19.71 -2.51 12.62
C ARG A 77 -18.85 -1.32 12.25
N PRO A 78 -19.40 -0.29 11.59
CA PRO A 78 -18.67 0.92 11.27
C PRO A 78 -18.09 1.57 12.53
N LYS A 79 -16.84 2.05 12.45
CA LYS A 79 -16.15 2.70 13.56
C LYS A 79 -15.37 3.92 13.10
N ASN A 80 -15.23 4.88 14.00
CA ASN A 80 -14.38 6.04 13.78
C ASN A 80 -12.92 5.67 14.00
N GLU A 81 -12.06 6.08 13.07
CA GLU A 81 -10.61 5.95 13.16
C GLU A 81 -9.95 7.27 12.75
N ASN A 82 -8.97 7.71 13.52
CA ASN A 82 -8.13 8.82 13.10
C ASN A 82 -7.03 8.28 12.18
N ARG A 83 -6.95 8.87 10.98
CA ARG A 83 -5.99 8.44 9.96
C ARG A 83 -5.36 9.63 9.25
N PHE A 84 -4.10 9.44 8.87
CA PHE A 84 -3.51 10.19 7.77
C PHE A 84 -3.97 9.56 6.47
N VAL A 85 -4.33 10.38 5.50
CA VAL A 85 -4.78 9.97 4.17
C VAL A 85 -3.98 10.73 3.13
N MET A 86 -3.32 9.99 2.26
CA MET A 86 -2.57 10.54 1.13
C MET A 86 -3.21 10.09 -0.18
N PHE A 87 -3.51 11.03 -1.04
CA PHE A 87 -3.80 10.80 -2.45
C PHE A 87 -2.55 11.10 -3.24
N LEU A 88 -2.06 10.10 -3.98
CA LEU A 88 -0.89 10.23 -4.84
C LEU A 88 -1.29 9.89 -6.27
N ASP A 89 -1.12 10.85 -7.16
CA ASP A 89 -1.60 10.82 -8.55
C ASP A 89 -0.46 11.04 -9.54
N LEU A 90 -0.53 10.36 -10.69
CA LEU A 90 0.47 10.44 -11.74
C LEU A 90 0.28 11.72 -12.57
N ALA A 91 1.25 12.60 -12.53
CA ALA A 91 1.20 13.85 -13.25
C ALA A 91 1.35 13.63 -14.77
N GLY A 92 0.35 14.11 -15.55
CA GLY A 92 0.36 14.01 -17.00
C GLY A 92 -0.01 12.63 -17.56
N SER A 93 -0.74 11.84 -16.79
CA SER A 93 -1.20 10.50 -17.12
C SER A 93 -1.96 10.42 -18.46
N THR A 94 -2.82 11.39 -18.74
CA THR A 94 -3.57 11.46 -20.01
C THR A 94 -2.62 11.53 -21.23
N ALA A 95 -1.65 12.43 -21.19
CA ALA A 95 -0.67 12.55 -22.28
C ALA A 95 0.24 11.31 -22.36
N ALA A 96 0.57 10.70 -21.23
CA ALA A 96 1.30 9.44 -21.18
C ALA A 96 0.49 8.30 -21.80
N ALA A 97 -0.81 8.21 -21.51
CA ALA A 97 -1.72 7.22 -22.08
C ALA A 97 -1.88 7.37 -23.60
N GLU A 98 -2.05 8.59 -24.07
CA GLU A 98 -2.11 8.89 -25.51
C GLU A 98 -0.81 8.49 -26.23
N ARG A 99 0.34 8.81 -25.64
CA ARG A 99 1.66 8.51 -26.23
C ARG A 99 2.00 7.02 -26.22
N LEU A 100 1.67 6.30 -25.16
CA LEU A 100 2.04 4.89 -24.98
C LEU A 100 1.02 3.92 -25.58
N GLY A 101 -0.23 4.35 -25.70
CA GLY A 101 -1.36 3.47 -25.99
C GLY A 101 -1.78 2.62 -24.77
N PRO A 102 -2.98 2.02 -24.79
CA PRO A 102 -3.62 1.45 -23.61
C PRO A 102 -2.79 0.36 -22.90
N LEU A 103 -2.29 -0.62 -23.66
CA LEU A 103 -1.56 -1.76 -23.09
C LEU A 103 -0.22 -1.33 -22.46
N LYS A 104 0.53 -0.47 -23.14
CA LYS A 104 1.83 -0.02 -22.64
C LYS A 104 1.69 0.95 -21.49
N PHE A 105 0.63 1.78 -21.49
CA PHE A 105 0.29 2.64 -20.36
C PHE A 105 -0.11 1.82 -19.12
N HIS A 106 -0.92 0.77 -19.30
CA HIS A 106 -1.23 -0.14 -18.18
C HIS A 106 0.03 -0.80 -17.60
N ALA A 107 0.97 -1.25 -18.45
CA ALA A 107 2.24 -1.80 -17.98
C ALA A 107 3.09 -0.74 -17.25
N PHE A 108 3.11 0.51 -17.72
CA PHE A 108 3.78 1.64 -17.09
C PHE A 108 3.20 1.94 -15.70
N LEU A 109 1.86 1.98 -15.56
CA LEU A 109 1.20 2.14 -14.27
C LEU A 109 1.52 1.00 -13.31
N ASN A 110 1.47 -0.24 -13.81
CA ASN A 110 1.77 -1.41 -12.97
C ASN A 110 3.22 -1.38 -12.46
N ASP A 111 4.19 -1.03 -13.30
CA ASP A 111 5.58 -0.91 -12.89
C ASP A 111 5.75 0.21 -11.84
N PHE A 112 5.08 1.35 -12.03
CA PHE A 112 5.10 2.46 -11.07
C PHE A 112 4.48 2.03 -9.73
N PHE A 113 3.31 1.42 -9.74
CA PHE A 113 2.66 0.95 -8.52
C PHE A 113 3.45 -0.15 -7.78
N CYS A 114 4.14 -1.02 -8.50
CA CYS A 114 5.06 -1.99 -7.91
C CYS A 114 6.26 -1.31 -7.23
N ASP A 115 6.79 -0.25 -7.83
CA ASP A 115 7.96 0.47 -7.31
C ASP A 115 7.63 1.24 -6.03
N ILE A 116 6.46 1.90 -5.98
CA ILE A 116 6.06 2.68 -4.81
C ILE A 116 5.55 1.81 -3.65
N ALA A 117 5.13 0.57 -3.90
CA ALA A 117 4.57 -0.30 -2.88
C ALA A 117 5.54 -0.57 -1.72
N ARG A 118 6.83 -0.79 -2.03
CA ARG A 118 7.84 -1.09 -1.01
C ARG A 118 8.12 0.11 -0.08
N PRO A 119 8.38 1.34 -0.56
CA PRO A 119 8.42 2.53 0.28
C PRO A 119 7.18 2.68 1.18
N ILE A 120 5.99 2.57 0.60
CA ILE A 120 4.73 2.69 1.36
C ILE A 120 4.68 1.71 2.53
N ILE A 121 4.97 0.42 2.27
CA ILE A 121 4.97 -0.64 3.31
C ILE A 121 6.05 -0.38 4.35
N ASN A 122 7.25 0.03 3.96
CA ASN A 122 8.36 0.31 4.86
C ASN A 122 8.03 1.47 5.82
N HIS A 123 7.26 2.46 5.36
CA HIS A 123 6.74 3.56 6.17
C HIS A 123 5.40 3.24 6.85
N GLY A 124 5.01 1.96 6.94
CA GLY A 124 3.79 1.52 7.60
C GLY A 124 2.50 2.00 6.96
N GLY A 125 2.57 2.44 5.71
CA GLY A 125 1.40 2.83 4.93
C GLY A 125 0.58 1.62 4.49
N GLU A 126 -0.71 1.79 4.50
CA GLU A 126 -1.69 0.84 3.99
C GLU A 126 -2.19 1.35 2.64
N ILE A 127 -1.96 0.60 1.56
CA ILE A 127 -2.58 0.92 0.27
C ILE A 127 -4.06 0.56 0.38
N TYR A 128 -4.90 1.60 0.41
CA TYR A 128 -6.34 1.43 0.50
C TYR A 128 -6.95 1.04 -0.85
N LYS A 129 -6.62 1.79 -1.91
CA LYS A 129 -7.21 1.56 -3.24
C LYS A 129 -6.34 2.17 -4.34
N TYR A 130 -6.37 1.53 -5.51
CA TYR A 130 -5.91 2.13 -6.76
C TYR A 130 -7.13 2.59 -7.56
N VAL A 131 -7.13 3.83 -8.03
CA VAL A 131 -8.23 4.44 -8.79
C VAL A 131 -7.66 5.06 -10.06
N GLY A 132 -7.68 4.30 -11.15
CA GLY A 132 -7.02 4.72 -12.39
C GLY A 132 -5.51 4.82 -12.23
N ASP A 133 -4.99 6.03 -12.29
CA ASP A 133 -3.57 6.39 -12.13
C ASP A 133 -3.23 6.95 -10.74
N GLU A 134 -4.21 6.94 -9.83
CA GLU A 134 -4.10 7.41 -8.46
C GLU A 134 -4.01 6.24 -7.48
N VAL A 135 -3.23 6.39 -6.42
CA VAL A 135 -3.21 5.49 -5.27
C VAL A 135 -3.58 6.23 -4.00
N ILE A 136 -4.47 5.62 -3.22
CA ILE A 136 -4.89 6.13 -1.92
C ILE A 136 -4.17 5.34 -0.84
N ILE A 137 -3.41 6.03 0.01
CA ILE A 137 -2.58 5.46 1.05
C ILE A 137 -3.07 5.99 2.39
N THR A 138 -3.11 5.14 3.41
CA THR A 138 -3.57 5.55 4.73
C THR A 138 -2.64 5.05 5.84
N TRP A 139 -2.58 5.78 6.94
CA TRP A 139 -1.89 5.40 8.17
C TRP A 139 -2.83 5.59 9.34
N GLN A 140 -2.96 4.59 10.20
CA GLN A 140 -3.67 4.77 11.46
C GLN A 140 -2.81 5.59 12.42
N GLU A 141 -3.39 6.63 13.03
CA GLU A 141 -2.68 7.53 13.95
C GLU A 141 -1.93 6.78 15.05
N LYS A 142 -2.55 5.78 15.66
CA LYS A 142 -1.98 5.01 16.77
C LYS A 142 -0.70 4.23 16.42
N TYR A 143 -0.47 3.99 15.12
CA TYR A 143 0.73 3.32 14.64
C TYR A 143 1.70 4.27 13.94
N ALA A 144 1.32 5.54 13.76
CA ALA A 144 2.21 6.55 13.22
C ALA A 144 3.31 6.85 14.25
N GLY A 145 4.43 6.16 14.18
CA GLY A 145 5.64 6.29 14.99
C GLY A 145 6.87 6.30 14.08
N SER A 146 8.09 6.33 14.62
CA SER A 146 9.35 6.54 13.87
C SER A 146 9.52 5.67 12.62
N ALA A 147 8.92 4.48 12.59
CA ALA A 147 8.90 3.60 11.43
C ALA A 147 7.70 3.84 10.49
N HIS A 148 6.75 4.72 10.86
CA HIS A 148 5.49 4.92 10.18
C HIS A 148 5.28 6.40 9.87
N ASP A 149 6.04 6.91 8.90
CA ASP A 149 6.05 8.33 8.57
C ASP A 149 5.36 8.64 7.24
N PRO A 150 4.13 9.19 7.28
CA PRO A 150 3.41 9.57 6.08
C PRO A 150 4.00 10.79 5.35
N LEU A 151 5.03 11.46 5.91
CA LEU A 151 5.66 12.61 5.29
C LEU A 151 6.86 12.19 4.42
N THR A 152 7.77 11.40 5.00
CA THR A 152 9.02 11.02 4.33
C THR A 152 8.81 9.98 3.24
N VAL A 153 7.73 9.21 3.29
CA VAL A 153 7.38 8.22 2.25
C VAL A 153 7.35 8.82 0.84
N PHE A 154 6.87 10.07 0.70
CA PHE A 154 6.82 10.75 -0.59
C PHE A 154 8.22 10.89 -1.21
N PHE A 155 9.20 11.25 -0.42
CA PHE A 155 10.58 11.45 -0.86
C PHE A 155 11.28 10.12 -1.15
N ASP A 156 10.99 9.08 -0.39
CA ASP A 156 11.50 7.73 -0.66
C ASP A 156 10.91 7.16 -1.96
N ILE A 157 9.67 7.46 -2.26
CA ILE A 157 9.04 7.14 -3.55
C ILE A 157 9.77 7.87 -4.69
N ASP A 158 10.04 9.17 -4.53
CA ASP A 158 10.77 9.95 -5.53
C ASP A 158 12.18 9.40 -5.76
N ASP A 159 12.87 9.01 -4.70
CA ASP A 159 14.20 8.40 -4.77
C ASP A 159 14.19 7.05 -5.52
N VAL A 160 13.19 6.19 -5.26
CA VAL A 160 13.02 4.93 -5.98
C VAL A 160 12.77 5.16 -7.47
N VAL A 161 11.89 6.08 -7.82
CA VAL A 161 11.60 6.43 -9.23
C VAL A 161 12.85 7.00 -9.91
N ARG A 162 13.60 7.85 -9.22
CA ARG A 162 14.86 8.44 -9.70
C ARG A 162 15.93 7.37 -9.95
N LYS A 163 16.09 6.41 -9.04
CA LYS A 163 17.01 5.27 -9.20
C LYS A 163 16.64 4.38 -10.39
N ARG A 164 15.36 4.33 -10.74
CA ARG A 164 14.85 3.56 -11.89
C ARG A 164 14.72 4.37 -13.19
N HIS A 165 15.26 5.56 -13.24
CA HIS A 165 15.23 6.46 -14.41
C HIS A 165 15.58 5.73 -15.73
N ASN A 166 16.69 5.01 -15.76
CA ASN A 166 17.16 4.31 -16.96
C ASN A 166 16.18 3.23 -17.41
N TYR A 167 15.57 2.52 -16.48
CA TYR A 167 14.56 1.51 -16.77
C TYR A 167 13.33 2.12 -17.45
N TYR A 168 12.78 3.19 -16.86
CA TYR A 168 11.60 3.86 -17.40
C TYR A 168 11.88 4.51 -18.75
N THR A 169 13.02 5.14 -18.89
CA THR A 169 13.42 5.77 -20.15
C THR A 169 13.61 4.73 -21.25
N ALA A 170 14.28 3.63 -20.99
CA ALA A 170 14.53 2.58 -21.98
C ALA A 170 13.23 1.86 -22.40
N ARG A 171 12.33 1.60 -21.44
CA ARG A 171 11.12 0.81 -21.69
C ARG A 171 9.96 1.63 -22.25
N TYR A 172 9.79 2.86 -21.73
CA TYR A 172 8.62 3.68 -21.98
C TYR A 172 8.94 5.01 -22.69
N GLY A 173 10.20 5.45 -22.65
CA GLY A 173 10.59 6.79 -23.09
C GLY A 173 10.00 7.91 -22.22
N LEU A 174 9.46 7.56 -21.04
CA LEU A 174 8.83 8.44 -20.06
C LEU A 174 9.29 8.05 -18.65
N ILE A 175 9.36 9.04 -17.76
CA ILE A 175 9.64 8.84 -16.34
C ILE A 175 8.38 9.20 -15.57
N PRO A 176 7.92 8.38 -14.60
CA PRO A 176 6.79 8.75 -13.76
C PRO A 176 7.05 10.06 -13.03
N LYS A 177 6.11 10.98 -13.13
CA LYS A 177 6.04 12.18 -12.29
C LYS A 177 4.73 12.09 -11.51
N PHE A 178 4.75 12.46 -10.26
CA PHE A 178 3.59 12.31 -9.39
C PHE A 178 3.43 13.51 -8.46
N ARG A 179 2.22 13.66 -7.94
CA ARG A 179 1.86 14.66 -6.94
C ARG A 179 1.12 14.02 -5.82
N ALA A 180 1.24 14.54 -4.61
CA ALA A 180 0.53 14.01 -3.47
C ALA A 180 -0.11 15.11 -2.62
N GLY A 181 -1.26 14.77 -2.03
CA GLY A 181 -1.94 15.57 -1.02
C GLY A 181 -2.12 14.74 0.24
N LEU A 182 -1.64 15.23 1.38
CA LEU A 182 -1.75 14.58 2.68
C LEU A 182 -2.67 15.37 3.62
N HIS A 183 -3.62 14.67 4.23
CA HIS A 183 -4.51 15.23 5.26
C HIS A 183 -4.66 14.27 6.42
N PHE A 184 -5.00 14.82 7.59
CA PHE A 184 -5.27 14.04 8.81
C PHE A 184 -6.67 14.36 9.33
N GLY A 185 -7.37 13.33 9.79
CA GLY A 185 -8.64 13.48 10.46
C GLY A 185 -9.35 12.15 10.71
N THR A 186 -10.59 12.25 11.16
CA THR A 186 -11.42 11.09 11.50
C THR A 186 -12.16 10.57 10.27
N ILE A 187 -12.01 9.29 9.99
CA ILE A 187 -12.78 8.55 8.99
C ILE A 187 -13.71 7.56 9.67
N VAL A 188 -14.76 7.16 8.96
CA VAL A 188 -15.58 6.00 9.30
C VAL A 188 -15.12 4.84 8.45
N ALA A 189 -14.64 3.78 9.10
CA ALA A 189 -14.25 2.53 8.46
C ALA A 189 -15.29 1.45 8.76
N GLY A 190 -15.81 0.79 7.73
CA GLY A 190 -16.83 -0.25 7.87
C GLY A 190 -16.94 -1.11 6.62
N GLU A 191 -17.47 -2.32 6.79
CA GLU A 191 -17.81 -3.19 5.67
C GLU A 191 -19.00 -2.62 4.89
N MET A 192 -18.90 -2.61 3.57
CA MET A 192 -19.92 -2.12 2.66
C MET A 192 -20.10 -3.06 1.47
N GLY A 193 -21.34 -3.21 1.04
CA GLY A 193 -21.74 -4.04 -0.10
C GLY A 193 -22.33 -5.39 0.31
N LEU A 194 -23.23 -5.91 -0.54
CA LEU A 194 -23.88 -7.21 -0.33
C LEU A 194 -23.24 -8.31 -1.18
N THR A 195 -23.08 -8.06 -2.46
CA THR A 195 -22.54 -9.05 -3.42
C THR A 195 -21.01 -9.06 -3.44
N ARG A 196 -20.42 -7.90 -3.24
CA ARG A 196 -18.98 -7.70 -3.09
C ARG A 196 -18.75 -6.84 -1.86
N GLN A 197 -18.26 -7.47 -0.81
CA GLN A 197 -17.91 -6.75 0.40
C GLN A 197 -16.51 -6.15 0.29
N GLU A 198 -16.40 -4.87 0.65
CA GLU A 198 -15.12 -4.17 0.80
C GLU A 198 -15.12 -3.36 2.09
N ILE A 199 -13.96 -3.13 2.66
CA ILE A 199 -13.82 -2.17 3.76
C ILE A 199 -13.81 -0.79 3.14
N ALA A 200 -14.89 -0.04 3.34
CA ALA A 200 -15.05 1.30 2.82
C ALA A 200 -14.64 2.34 3.87
N TYR A 201 -13.87 3.34 3.42
CA TYR A 201 -13.55 4.52 4.21
C TYR A 201 -14.43 5.67 3.76
N SER A 202 -15.16 6.23 4.70
CA SER A 202 -16.07 7.35 4.49
C SER A 202 -15.69 8.52 5.41
N GLY A 203 -15.92 9.73 4.94
CA GLY A 203 -15.69 10.94 5.72
C GLY A 203 -15.11 12.06 4.87
N ASP A 204 -15.20 13.27 5.41
CA ASP A 204 -14.71 14.49 4.76
C ASP A 204 -13.19 14.48 4.53
N VAL A 205 -12.46 13.73 5.35
CA VAL A 205 -11.00 13.56 5.27
C VAL A 205 -10.56 13.04 3.91
N MET A 206 -11.27 12.05 3.33
CA MET A 206 -10.97 11.49 2.01
C MET A 206 -11.10 12.57 0.93
N ASN A 207 -12.22 13.29 0.94
CA ASN A 207 -12.48 14.36 -0.02
C ASN A 207 -11.48 15.53 0.15
N THR A 208 -11.10 15.83 1.38
CA THR A 208 -10.14 16.90 1.67
C THR A 208 -8.75 16.55 1.14
N ALA A 209 -8.26 15.34 1.40
CA ALA A 209 -6.96 14.87 0.89
C ALA A 209 -6.91 14.89 -0.65
N ALA A 210 -7.98 14.42 -1.33
CA ALA A 210 -8.08 14.48 -2.79
C ALA A 210 -8.04 15.91 -3.34
N ARG A 211 -8.68 16.86 -2.64
CA ARG A 211 -8.67 18.28 -3.03
C ARG A 211 -7.31 18.93 -2.81
N ILE A 212 -6.62 18.61 -1.71
CA ILE A 212 -5.24 19.06 -1.47
C ILE A 212 -4.32 18.54 -2.59
N GLN A 213 -4.48 17.28 -3.01
CA GLN A 213 -3.74 16.74 -4.14
C GLN A 213 -4.00 17.55 -5.43
N SER A 214 -5.26 17.88 -5.71
CA SER A 214 -5.64 18.70 -6.88
C SER A 214 -5.03 20.10 -6.84
N GLU A 215 -4.89 20.72 -5.65
CA GLU A 215 -4.23 22.02 -5.45
C GLU A 215 -2.75 22.01 -5.84
N CYS A 216 -2.08 20.84 -5.79
CA CYS A 216 -0.69 20.72 -6.24
C CYS A 216 -0.49 21.24 -7.67
N ARG A 217 -1.42 20.94 -8.58
CA ARG A 217 -1.36 21.41 -9.96
C ARG A 217 -1.50 22.91 -10.07
N LEU A 218 -2.44 23.48 -9.33
CA LEU A 218 -2.74 24.93 -9.38
C LEU A 218 -1.59 25.77 -8.83
N ARG A 219 -0.86 25.21 -7.85
CA ARG A 219 0.24 25.91 -7.15
C ARG A 219 1.62 25.54 -7.68
N ASN A 220 1.68 24.66 -8.68
CA ASN A 220 2.95 24.13 -9.22
C ASN A 220 3.81 23.46 -8.15
N GLU A 221 3.15 22.78 -7.20
CA GLU A 221 3.79 21.99 -6.14
C GLU A 221 3.64 20.50 -6.42
N ILE A 222 4.52 19.71 -5.82
CA ILE A 222 4.50 18.25 -5.96
C ILE A 222 3.92 17.55 -4.73
N PHE A 223 4.04 18.18 -3.55
CA PHE A 223 3.54 17.61 -2.31
C PHE A 223 2.97 18.72 -1.42
N LEU A 224 1.67 18.63 -1.16
CA LEU A 224 0.95 19.53 -0.27
C LEU A 224 0.40 18.77 0.93
N VAL A 225 0.48 19.38 2.09
CA VAL A 225 0.06 18.81 3.37
C VAL A 225 -0.82 19.82 4.09
N SER A 226 -1.92 19.35 4.69
CA SER A 226 -2.75 20.24 5.54
C SER A 226 -2.04 20.55 6.84
N ASP A 227 -2.34 21.72 7.41
CA ASP A 227 -1.78 22.11 8.71
C ASP A 227 -2.25 21.18 9.83
N ASP A 228 -3.46 20.57 9.73
CA ASP A 228 -3.91 19.52 10.66
C ASP A 228 -2.96 18.32 10.66
N ALA A 229 -2.56 17.85 9.47
CA ALA A 229 -1.60 16.76 9.36
C ALA A 229 -0.21 17.16 9.84
N LEU A 230 0.27 18.36 9.47
CA LEU A 230 1.57 18.86 9.92
C LEU A 230 1.63 19.04 11.44
N SER A 231 0.61 19.61 12.04
CA SER A 231 0.53 19.83 13.49
C SER A 231 0.62 18.48 14.20
N ARG A 232 -0.13 17.49 13.74
CA ARG A 232 -0.13 16.16 14.32
C ARG A 232 1.20 15.42 14.16
N LEU A 233 1.89 15.63 13.04
CA LEU A 233 3.22 15.07 12.81
C LEU A 233 4.31 15.77 13.64
N LYS A 234 4.22 17.11 13.81
CA LYS A 234 5.15 17.90 14.62
C LYS A 234 5.09 17.60 16.13
N GLU A 235 3.95 17.13 16.63
CA GLU A 235 3.82 16.68 18.02
C GLU A 235 4.69 15.45 18.33
N ARG A 236 5.22 14.80 17.32
CA ARG A 236 6.04 13.60 17.45
C ARG A 236 7.50 13.94 17.70
N ALA A 237 8.14 13.16 18.59
CA ALA A 237 9.54 13.35 18.94
C ALA A 237 10.53 13.10 17.78
N ASP A 238 10.10 12.37 16.76
CA ASP A 238 10.90 11.94 15.60
C ASP A 238 10.62 12.73 14.32
N PHE A 239 10.01 13.94 14.44
CA PHE A 239 9.78 14.79 13.27
C PHE A 239 11.11 15.16 12.58
N PRO A 240 11.24 14.90 11.27
CA PRO A 240 12.52 15.11 10.57
C PRO A 240 12.94 16.57 10.55
N SER A 241 14.11 16.88 11.10
CA SER A 241 14.65 18.26 11.13
C SER A 241 15.06 18.79 9.76
N SER A 242 15.26 17.90 8.78
CA SER A 242 15.62 18.27 7.38
C SER A 242 14.45 18.77 6.56
N VAL A 243 13.23 18.65 7.06
CA VAL A 243 12.02 19.02 6.33
C VAL A 243 11.85 20.52 6.28
N ILE A 244 11.77 21.07 5.08
CA ILE A 244 11.45 22.48 4.82
C ILE A 244 9.95 22.58 4.54
N ILE A 245 9.27 23.43 5.32
CA ILE A 245 7.83 23.67 5.20
C ILE A 245 7.62 25.10 4.71
N VAL A 246 6.88 25.23 3.60
CA VAL A 246 6.50 26.52 3.04
C VAL A 246 5.00 26.67 3.07
N SER A 247 4.50 27.60 3.87
CA SER A 247 3.05 27.87 3.98
C SER A 247 2.50 28.48 2.70
N HIS A 248 1.36 28.00 2.25
CA HIS A 248 0.59 28.55 1.14
C HIS A 248 -0.67 29.31 1.62
N GLY A 249 -0.78 29.52 2.94
CA GLY A 249 -1.94 30.15 3.57
C GLY A 249 -3.18 29.27 3.54
N THR A 250 -4.32 29.90 3.73
CA THR A 250 -5.63 29.24 3.70
C THR A 250 -6.17 29.13 2.28
N VAL A 251 -6.80 28.00 1.99
CA VAL A 251 -7.45 27.72 0.71
C VAL A 251 -8.91 27.35 0.94
N SER A 252 -9.76 27.93 0.13
CA SER A 252 -11.16 27.50 0.03
C SER A 252 -11.24 26.30 -0.89
N LEU A 253 -11.41 25.13 -0.33
CA LEU A 253 -11.56 23.91 -1.11
C LEU A 253 -12.98 23.82 -1.66
N ARG A 254 -13.13 23.51 -2.95
CA ARG A 254 -14.42 23.43 -3.64
C ARG A 254 -15.42 22.56 -2.86
N GLY A 255 -16.57 23.14 -2.47
CA GLY A 255 -17.62 22.44 -1.72
C GLY A 255 -17.34 22.28 -0.23
N LYS A 256 -16.38 23.00 0.34
CA LYS A 256 -16.22 23.21 1.79
C LYS A 256 -16.62 24.64 2.16
N SER A 257 -17.27 24.79 3.30
CA SER A 257 -17.57 26.10 3.90
C SER A 257 -16.42 26.65 4.74
N SER A 258 -15.49 25.79 5.17
CA SER A 258 -14.32 26.17 5.96
C SER A 258 -13.07 26.25 5.10
N GLU A 259 -12.27 27.28 5.30
CA GLU A 259 -10.92 27.38 4.75
C GLU A 259 -9.99 26.39 5.43
N LEU A 260 -9.04 25.86 4.69
CA LEU A 260 -8.02 24.93 5.17
C LEU A 260 -6.64 25.50 4.89
N ALA A 261 -5.80 25.59 5.91
CA ALA A 261 -4.40 25.95 5.73
C ALA A 261 -3.60 24.77 5.19
N ILE A 262 -2.80 25.05 4.16
CA ILE A 262 -1.93 24.05 3.50
C ILE A 262 -0.52 24.56 3.35
N SER A 263 0.42 23.64 3.37
CA SER A 263 1.83 23.92 3.20
C SER A 263 2.47 22.95 2.21
N SER A 264 3.45 23.40 1.43
CA SER A 264 4.30 22.46 0.69
C SER A 264 5.45 21.99 1.56
N VAL A 265 5.90 20.76 1.28
CA VAL A 265 6.95 20.08 2.02
C VAL A 265 8.04 19.66 1.07
N ARG A 266 9.29 19.94 1.46
CA ARG A 266 10.53 19.63 0.70
C ARG A 266 11.58 19.04 1.65
N LEU A 267 12.47 18.20 1.14
CA LEU A 267 13.67 17.71 1.83
C LEU A 267 14.92 18.38 1.27
#